data_af830ba9f10627a7ccdc60cf4027a777
#
_entry.id   af830ba9f10627a7ccdc60cf4027a777
#
_cell.length_a   1.000
_cell.length_b   1.000
_cell.length_c   1.000
_cell.angle_alpha   90.00
_cell.angle_beta   90.00
_cell.angle_gamma   90.00
#
_symmetry.space_group_name_H-M   'P 1'
#
loop_
_entity.id
_entity.type
_entity.pdbx_description
1 polymer ?
#
loop_
_entity_poly.entity_id
_entity_poly.type
_entity_poly.pdbx_seq_one_letter_code
_entity_poly.pdbx_strand_id
1 'polypeptide(L)'
;MSKQNGFTLIELIVVIVILGILAAIVFPEFQGHTQRAKEAAAKDNLRILRQAIERYAAEHNGVPPGYQNNDTAQKPNYLYAFGQLTYGPSACISDLPKNPFNGHKAFLVISDTGAFPTEPTLPTIYGWIYKPATRTIRLNWTGTDSEGVKYFDY
;
A
#
# COMPACT_ATOMS: atom_id res chain seq x y z
N MET A 1 28.21 51.06 -24.19
CA MET A 1 28.25 50.64 -22.76
C MET A 1 26.83 50.30 -22.34
N SER A 2 26.48 49.05 -22.17
CA SER A 2 25.17 48.64 -21.68
C SER A 2 25.09 48.88 -20.17
N LYS A 3 24.10 49.70 -19.73
CA LYS A 3 23.81 49.85 -18.29
C LYS A 3 23.32 48.47 -17.77
N GLN A 4 24.09 47.82 -16.95
CA GLN A 4 23.62 46.71 -16.13
C GLN A 4 22.83 47.27 -14.98
N ASN A 5 21.51 47.04 -15.00
CA ASN A 5 20.66 47.38 -13.83
C ASN A 5 20.89 46.27 -12.78
N GLY A 6 21.53 46.66 -11.66
CA GLY A 6 21.67 45.78 -10.51
C GLY A 6 20.36 45.59 -9.77
N PHE A 7 20.11 44.40 -9.24
CA PHE A 7 18.94 44.10 -8.40
C PHE A 7 19.07 44.82 -7.04
N THR A 8 18.01 45.42 -6.59
CA THR A 8 18.01 46.10 -5.28
C THR A 8 17.69 45.12 -4.15
N LEU A 9 18.21 45.38 -2.97
CA LEU A 9 17.94 44.57 -1.77
C LEU A 9 16.44 44.52 -1.44
N ILE A 10 15.73 45.63 -1.64
CA ILE A 10 14.29 45.74 -1.40
C ILE A 10 13.48 44.83 -2.37
N GLU A 11 13.86 44.77 -3.64
CA GLU A 11 13.22 43.89 -4.63
C GLU A 11 13.36 42.43 -4.21
N LEU A 12 14.54 42.01 -3.71
CA LEU A 12 14.75 40.68 -3.22
C LEU A 12 13.86 40.38 -1.99
N ILE A 13 13.80 41.26 -1.03
CA ILE A 13 12.98 41.10 0.18
C ILE A 13 11.49 40.98 -0.18
N VAL A 14 10.98 41.83 -1.06
CA VAL A 14 9.58 41.76 -1.49
C VAL A 14 9.26 40.40 -2.17
N VAL A 15 10.15 39.90 -3.02
CA VAL A 15 9.96 38.63 -3.65
C VAL A 15 9.91 37.46 -2.65
N ILE A 16 10.84 37.41 -1.69
CA ILE A 16 10.82 36.32 -0.68
C ILE A 16 9.61 36.38 0.24
N VAL A 17 9.12 37.61 0.58
CA VAL A 17 7.89 37.76 1.35
C VAL A 17 6.68 37.24 0.60
N ILE A 18 6.53 37.60 -0.69
CA ILE A 18 5.43 37.10 -1.51
C ILE A 18 5.49 35.58 -1.65
N LEU A 19 6.68 35.01 -1.91
CA LEU A 19 6.87 33.56 -1.99
C LEU A 19 6.54 32.86 -0.67
N GLY A 20 6.91 33.47 0.47
CA GLY A 20 6.59 32.96 1.80
C GLY A 20 5.07 32.88 2.06
N ILE A 21 4.33 33.94 1.68
CA ILE A 21 2.87 33.97 1.82
C ILE A 21 2.21 32.90 0.92
N LEU A 22 2.63 32.79 -0.34
CA LEU A 22 2.11 31.78 -1.27
C LEU A 22 2.40 30.38 -0.77
N ALA A 23 3.63 30.11 -0.31
CA ALA A 23 4.01 28.81 0.24
C ALA A 23 3.15 28.42 1.46
N ALA A 24 2.85 29.37 2.36
CA ALA A 24 2.04 29.13 3.55
C ALA A 24 0.61 28.67 3.23
N ILE A 25 0.04 29.13 2.12
CA ILE A 25 -1.30 28.74 1.68
C ILE A 25 -1.28 27.39 0.95
N VAL A 26 -0.30 27.18 0.09
CA VAL A 26 -0.25 26.00 -0.81
C VAL A 26 0.19 24.73 -0.09
N PHE A 27 1.08 24.84 0.90
CA PHE A 27 1.65 23.68 1.56
C PHE A 27 0.63 22.78 2.29
N PRO A 28 -0.32 23.29 3.09
CA PRO A 28 -1.34 22.43 3.74
C PRO A 28 -2.28 21.75 2.76
N GLU A 29 -2.63 22.40 1.66
CA GLU A 29 -3.49 21.83 0.60
C GLU A 29 -2.85 20.60 -0.05
N PHE A 30 -1.54 20.68 -0.32
CA PHE A 30 -0.80 19.53 -0.88
C PHE A 30 -0.80 18.29 0.01
N GLN A 31 -0.77 18.45 1.33
CA GLN A 31 -0.79 17.33 2.27
C GLN A 31 -2.11 16.57 2.20
N GLY A 32 -3.24 17.26 2.13
CA GLY A 32 -4.57 16.65 2.00
C GLY A 32 -4.73 15.83 0.71
N HIS A 33 -4.26 16.36 -0.42
CA HIS A 33 -4.30 15.66 -1.70
C HIS A 33 -3.42 14.40 -1.71
N THR A 34 -2.21 14.48 -1.13
CA THR A 34 -1.30 13.34 -1.02
C THR A 34 -1.91 12.22 -0.18
N GLN A 35 -2.58 12.55 0.92
CA GLN A 35 -3.24 11.57 1.78
C GLN A 35 -4.37 10.85 1.04
N ARG A 36 -5.27 11.58 0.40
CA ARG A 36 -6.37 11.00 -0.41
C ARG A 36 -5.84 10.12 -1.55
N ALA A 37 -4.75 10.53 -2.20
CA ALA A 37 -4.10 9.72 -3.23
C ALA A 37 -3.59 8.38 -2.67
N LYS A 38 -2.97 8.37 -1.48
CA LYS A 38 -2.55 7.14 -0.79
C LYS A 38 -3.74 6.26 -0.42
N GLU A 39 -4.83 6.83 0.05
CA GLU A 39 -6.07 6.12 0.38
C GLU A 39 -6.67 5.42 -0.86
N ALA A 40 -6.79 6.14 -1.95
CA ALA A 40 -7.28 5.59 -3.21
C ALA A 40 -6.36 4.47 -3.73
N ALA A 41 -5.04 4.68 -3.71
CA ALA A 41 -4.07 3.68 -4.11
C ALA A 41 -4.11 2.43 -3.22
N ALA A 42 -4.34 2.57 -1.90
CA ALA A 42 -4.46 1.44 -0.99
C ALA A 42 -5.70 0.60 -1.30
N LYS A 43 -6.85 1.24 -1.53
CA LYS A 43 -8.11 0.57 -1.91
C LYS A 43 -7.96 -0.18 -3.25
N ASP A 44 -7.32 0.45 -4.25
CA ASP A 44 -7.08 -0.18 -5.54
C ASP A 44 -6.09 -1.36 -5.45
N ASN A 45 -5.00 -1.20 -4.73
CA ASN A 45 -4.03 -2.27 -4.49
C ASN A 45 -4.66 -3.48 -3.77
N LEU A 46 -5.54 -3.24 -2.78
CA LEU A 46 -6.30 -4.33 -2.14
C LEU A 46 -7.23 -5.03 -3.13
N ARG A 47 -7.91 -4.28 -3.99
CA ARG A 47 -8.75 -4.84 -5.05
C ARG A 47 -7.94 -5.74 -5.99
N ILE A 48 -6.77 -5.29 -6.44
CA ILE A 48 -5.87 -6.07 -7.29
C ILE A 48 -5.43 -7.35 -6.58
N LEU A 49 -5.02 -7.27 -5.31
CA LEU A 49 -4.59 -8.44 -4.54
C LEU A 49 -5.73 -9.43 -4.33
N ARG A 50 -6.92 -8.97 -3.98
CA ARG A 50 -8.11 -9.82 -3.82
C ARG A 50 -8.46 -10.54 -5.12
N GLN A 51 -8.46 -9.83 -6.24
CA GLN A 51 -8.71 -10.42 -7.56
C GLN A 51 -7.65 -11.47 -7.94
N ALA A 52 -6.37 -11.19 -7.66
CA ALA A 52 -5.28 -12.13 -7.93
C ALA A 52 -5.40 -13.41 -7.08
N ILE A 53 -5.74 -13.28 -5.79
CA ILE A 53 -5.98 -14.42 -4.88
C ILE A 53 -7.15 -15.27 -5.36
N GLU A 54 -8.28 -14.66 -5.72
CA GLU A 54 -9.45 -15.40 -6.21
C GLU A 54 -9.20 -16.06 -7.56
N ARG A 55 -8.51 -15.35 -8.47
CA ARG A 55 -8.11 -15.93 -9.76
C ARG A 55 -7.22 -17.15 -9.57
N TYR A 56 -6.18 -17.03 -8.73
CA TYR A 56 -5.30 -18.17 -8.43
C TYR A 56 -6.09 -19.36 -7.88
N ALA A 57 -6.96 -19.12 -6.90
CA ALA A 57 -7.78 -20.17 -6.30
C ALA A 57 -8.71 -20.84 -7.35
N ALA A 58 -9.30 -20.08 -8.25
CA ALA A 58 -10.16 -20.60 -9.31
C ALA A 58 -9.38 -21.53 -10.28
N GLU A 59 -8.12 -21.19 -10.57
CA GLU A 59 -7.25 -22.00 -11.45
C GLU A 59 -6.66 -23.23 -10.74
N HIS A 60 -6.74 -23.32 -9.39
CA HIS A 60 -6.12 -24.36 -8.57
C HIS A 60 -7.14 -25.10 -7.67
N ASN A 61 -8.28 -25.49 -8.21
CA ASN A 61 -9.32 -26.29 -7.54
C ASN A 61 -9.81 -25.66 -6.21
N GLY A 62 -9.83 -24.35 -6.12
CA GLY A 62 -10.25 -23.61 -4.93
C GLY A 62 -9.14 -23.42 -3.88
N VAL A 63 -7.94 -23.90 -4.10
CA VAL A 63 -6.81 -23.73 -3.18
C VAL A 63 -6.22 -22.33 -3.34
N PRO A 64 -6.23 -21.47 -2.30
CA PRO A 64 -5.66 -20.13 -2.39
C PRO A 64 -4.13 -20.16 -2.37
N PRO A 65 -3.46 -19.09 -2.82
CA PRO A 65 -2.00 -19.03 -2.79
C PRO A 65 -1.47 -19.00 -1.35
N GLY A 66 -0.30 -19.59 -1.13
CA GLY A 66 0.37 -19.65 0.17
C GLY A 66 0.78 -21.05 0.60
N TYR A 67 0.22 -22.07 0.01
CA TYR A 67 0.52 -23.49 0.34
C TYR A 67 1.52 -24.10 -0.63
N GLN A 68 2.51 -24.82 -0.09
CA GLN A 68 3.47 -25.55 -0.92
C GLN A 68 2.74 -26.58 -1.80
N ASN A 69 3.01 -26.58 -3.10
CA ASN A 69 2.39 -27.50 -4.08
C ASN A 69 0.85 -27.53 -4.03
N ASN A 70 0.22 -26.45 -3.58
CA ASN A 70 -1.22 -26.34 -3.38
C ASN A 70 -1.79 -27.38 -2.38
N ASP A 71 -0.96 -27.87 -1.46
CA ASP A 71 -1.35 -28.82 -0.43
C ASP A 71 -1.75 -28.07 0.86
N THR A 72 -3.04 -27.99 1.15
CA THR A 72 -3.59 -27.33 2.32
C THR A 72 -3.28 -28.04 3.65
N ALA A 73 -2.69 -29.25 3.63
CA ALA A 73 -2.15 -29.89 4.81
C ALA A 73 -0.82 -29.26 5.26
N GLN A 74 -0.16 -28.50 4.39
CA GLN A 74 1.06 -27.78 4.69
C GLN A 74 0.76 -26.41 5.32
N LYS A 75 1.70 -25.91 6.14
CA LYS A 75 1.56 -24.56 6.70
C LYS A 75 1.76 -23.51 5.61
N PRO A 76 0.84 -22.53 5.49
CA PRO A 76 1.00 -21.47 4.51
C PRO A 76 2.15 -20.53 4.91
N ASN A 77 2.83 -19.97 3.90
CA ASN A 77 3.86 -18.95 4.12
C ASN A 77 3.93 -17.92 2.98
N TYR A 78 4.67 -16.83 3.25
CA TYR A 78 4.84 -15.72 2.32
C TYR A 78 5.50 -16.12 1.00
N LEU A 79 6.57 -16.95 1.03
CA LEU A 79 7.32 -17.28 -0.19
C LEU A 79 6.45 -18.02 -1.20
N TYR A 80 5.61 -18.94 -0.73
CA TYR A 80 4.66 -19.61 -1.61
C TYR A 80 3.58 -18.67 -2.11
N ALA A 81 2.97 -17.84 -1.23
CA ALA A 81 1.97 -16.87 -1.65
C ALA A 81 2.52 -15.89 -2.69
N PHE A 82 3.73 -15.36 -2.45
CA PHE A 82 4.41 -14.47 -3.38
C PHE A 82 4.71 -15.16 -4.71
N GLY A 83 5.39 -16.33 -4.66
CA GLY A 83 5.79 -17.06 -5.86
C GLY A 83 4.60 -17.48 -6.72
N GLN A 84 3.56 -18.00 -6.09
CA GLN A 84 2.34 -18.46 -6.77
C GLN A 84 1.55 -17.32 -7.44
N LEU A 85 1.58 -16.12 -6.87
CA LEU A 85 0.93 -14.95 -7.47
C LEU A 85 1.74 -14.28 -8.58
N THR A 86 3.08 -14.34 -8.51
CA THR A 86 3.95 -13.50 -9.36
C THR A 86 4.83 -14.28 -10.34
N TYR A 87 5.02 -15.59 -10.17
CA TYR A 87 5.89 -16.39 -11.03
C TYR A 87 5.16 -17.52 -11.75
N GLY A 88 5.74 -17.94 -12.87
CA GLY A 88 5.26 -19.07 -13.66
C GLY A 88 4.15 -18.73 -14.65
N PRO A 89 3.66 -19.74 -15.38
CA PRO A 89 2.64 -19.55 -16.42
C PRO A 89 1.27 -19.17 -15.88
N SER A 90 1.01 -19.42 -14.60
CA SER A 90 -0.24 -19.06 -13.90
C SER A 90 -0.08 -17.78 -13.06
N ALA A 91 0.96 -16.96 -13.29
CA ALA A 91 1.12 -15.71 -12.57
C ALA A 91 -0.11 -14.80 -12.75
N CYS A 92 -0.69 -14.39 -11.64
CA CYS A 92 -1.90 -13.55 -11.64
C CYS A 92 -1.59 -12.06 -11.74
N ILE A 93 -0.40 -11.65 -11.27
CA ILE A 93 0.12 -10.28 -11.30
C ILE A 93 1.62 -10.30 -11.58
N SER A 94 2.15 -9.22 -12.14
CA SER A 94 3.59 -9.11 -12.44
C SER A 94 4.45 -8.87 -11.22
N ASP A 95 3.94 -8.18 -10.21
CA ASP A 95 4.59 -7.96 -8.90
C ASP A 95 3.52 -7.61 -7.86
N LEU A 96 3.84 -7.83 -6.57
CA LEU A 96 2.95 -7.42 -5.50
C LEU A 96 2.93 -5.90 -5.36
N PRO A 97 1.76 -5.26 -5.28
CA PRO A 97 1.66 -3.84 -5.04
C PRO A 97 2.19 -3.49 -3.65
N LYS A 98 2.81 -2.31 -3.55
CA LYS A 98 3.29 -1.78 -2.28
C LYS A 98 2.14 -1.15 -1.51
N ASN A 99 2.15 -1.32 -0.18
CA ASN A 99 1.32 -0.50 0.69
C ASN A 99 1.75 0.97 0.58
N PRO A 100 0.87 1.90 0.18
CA PRO A 100 1.24 3.31 -0.07
C PRO A 100 1.68 4.07 1.19
N PHE A 101 1.37 3.54 2.38
CA PHE A 101 1.68 4.18 3.65
C PHE A 101 3.06 3.81 4.19
N ASN A 102 3.49 2.54 4.03
CA ASN A 102 4.79 2.08 4.55
C ASN A 102 5.77 1.61 3.47
N GLY A 103 5.36 1.56 2.21
CA GLY A 103 6.21 1.16 1.08
C GLY A 103 6.52 -0.35 0.97
N HIS A 104 6.02 -1.17 1.90
CA HIS A 104 6.27 -2.61 1.91
C HIS A 104 5.25 -3.38 1.07
N LYS A 105 5.72 -4.47 0.42
CA LYS A 105 4.87 -5.36 -0.38
C LYS A 105 4.70 -6.75 0.24
N ALA A 106 5.48 -7.08 1.26
CA ALA A 106 5.45 -8.39 1.88
C ALA A 106 4.14 -8.64 2.64
N PHE A 107 3.69 -9.90 2.65
CA PHE A 107 2.55 -10.35 3.45
C PHE A 107 3.02 -10.88 4.81
N LEU A 108 2.32 -10.49 5.88
CA LEU A 108 2.26 -11.29 7.08
C LEU A 108 1.23 -12.41 6.84
N VAL A 109 1.68 -13.63 6.66
CA VAL A 109 0.79 -14.77 6.42
C VAL A 109 0.35 -15.36 7.75
N ILE A 110 -0.96 -15.41 7.97
CA ILE A 110 -1.57 -16.00 9.17
C ILE A 110 -1.81 -17.49 8.91
N SER A 111 -1.44 -18.34 9.86
CA SER A 111 -1.69 -19.78 9.79
C SER A 111 -3.19 -20.09 9.80
N ASP A 112 -3.58 -21.28 9.34
CA ASP A 112 -4.99 -21.67 9.22
C ASP A 112 -5.71 -21.70 10.56
N THR A 113 -5.03 -22.16 11.61
CA THR A 113 -5.55 -22.19 12.98
C THR A 113 -5.40 -20.86 13.72
N GLY A 114 -4.59 -19.93 13.19
CA GLY A 114 -4.37 -18.62 13.82
C GLY A 114 -5.60 -17.71 13.66
N ALA A 115 -5.95 -16.97 14.71
CA ALA A 115 -6.94 -15.91 14.60
C ALA A 115 -6.43 -14.80 13.66
N PHE A 116 -7.32 -14.26 12.81
CA PHE A 116 -6.96 -13.05 12.06
C PHE A 116 -6.83 -11.88 13.04
N PRO A 117 -5.76 -11.06 12.96
CA PRO A 117 -5.59 -9.92 13.85
C PRO A 117 -6.78 -8.96 13.78
N THR A 118 -7.11 -8.33 14.89
CA THR A 118 -8.15 -7.29 14.99
C THR A 118 -7.59 -5.90 14.72
N GLU A 119 -6.25 -5.78 14.75
CA GLU A 119 -5.51 -4.53 14.55
C GLU A 119 -4.25 -4.78 13.73
N PRO A 120 -3.67 -3.73 13.11
CA PRO A 120 -2.40 -3.84 12.40
C PRO A 120 -1.26 -4.35 13.28
N THR A 121 -0.38 -5.16 12.71
CA THR A 121 0.77 -5.74 13.43
C THR A 121 2.00 -4.84 13.27
N LEU A 122 2.55 -4.35 14.37
CA LEU A 122 3.77 -3.54 14.43
C LEU A 122 4.97 -4.34 14.97
N PRO A 123 6.23 -4.07 14.57
CA PRO A 123 6.66 -3.10 13.53
C PRO A 123 6.27 -3.57 12.12
N THR A 124 5.95 -2.63 11.25
CA THR A 124 5.40 -2.91 9.92
C THR A 124 6.51 -3.13 8.89
N ILE A 125 7.14 -4.28 8.88
CA ILE A 125 7.93 -4.76 7.73
C ILE A 125 7.01 -5.41 6.66
N TYR A 126 5.74 -5.59 7.00
CA TYR A 126 4.71 -6.15 6.11
C TYR A 126 3.76 -5.05 5.64
N GLY A 127 3.48 -5.03 4.35
CA GLY A 127 2.48 -4.13 3.76
C GLY A 127 1.05 -4.61 4.00
N TRP A 128 0.87 -5.92 4.05
CA TRP A 128 -0.42 -6.58 4.06
C TRP A 128 -0.46 -7.72 5.07
N ILE A 129 -1.65 -8.03 5.57
CA ILE A 129 -1.90 -9.22 6.39
C ILE A 129 -2.82 -10.14 5.59
N TYR A 130 -2.40 -11.38 5.41
CA TYR A 130 -3.10 -12.35 4.57
C TYR A 130 -3.33 -13.67 5.29
N LYS A 131 -4.56 -14.17 5.27
CA LYS A 131 -4.92 -15.51 5.75
C LYS A 131 -5.43 -16.34 4.58
N PRO A 132 -4.65 -17.31 4.08
CA PRO A 132 -5.04 -18.17 2.96
C PRO A 132 -6.33 -18.92 3.19
N ALA A 133 -6.51 -19.57 4.35
CA ALA A 133 -7.68 -20.39 4.64
C ALA A 133 -9.03 -19.67 4.45
N THR A 134 -9.06 -18.34 4.67
CA THR A 134 -10.28 -17.51 4.48
C THR A 134 -10.18 -16.58 3.28
N ARG A 135 -9.06 -16.61 2.55
CA ARG A 135 -8.72 -15.68 1.44
C ARG A 135 -8.80 -14.21 1.85
N THR A 136 -8.70 -13.94 3.16
CA THR A 136 -8.81 -12.58 3.69
C THR A 136 -7.48 -11.87 3.59
N ILE A 137 -7.47 -10.69 2.97
CA ILE A 137 -6.31 -9.79 2.94
C ILE A 137 -6.72 -8.40 3.39
N ARG A 138 -5.91 -7.79 4.25
CA ARG A 138 -6.11 -6.45 4.78
C ARG A 138 -4.84 -5.62 4.71
N LEU A 139 -5.02 -4.29 4.74
CA LEU A 139 -3.94 -3.33 4.81
C LEU A 139 -3.30 -3.36 6.20
N ASN A 140 -1.98 -3.50 6.28
CA ASN A 140 -1.26 -3.44 7.56
C ASN A 140 -0.84 -2.01 7.86
N TRP A 141 -1.79 -1.17 8.28
CA TRP A 141 -1.55 0.24 8.64
C TRP A 141 -2.55 0.73 9.68
N THR A 142 -2.07 1.60 10.58
CA THR A 142 -2.89 2.22 11.64
C THR A 142 -3.56 3.51 11.16
N GLY A 143 -4.57 3.97 11.89
CA GLY A 143 -5.26 5.23 11.63
C GLY A 143 -6.53 5.06 10.82
N THR A 144 -7.13 6.19 10.45
CA THR A 144 -8.38 6.29 9.71
C THR A 144 -8.19 7.15 8.47
N ASP A 145 -9.02 6.91 7.47
CA ASP A 145 -9.08 7.76 6.28
C ASP A 145 -9.85 9.07 6.53
N SER A 146 -9.97 9.87 5.49
CA SER A 146 -10.69 11.14 5.53
C SER A 146 -12.20 11.01 5.81
N GLU A 147 -12.75 9.80 5.74
CA GLU A 147 -14.16 9.47 6.03
C GLU A 147 -14.33 8.82 7.41
N GLY A 148 -13.25 8.64 8.16
CA GLY A 148 -13.24 8.02 9.49
C GLY A 148 -13.19 6.49 9.47
N VAL A 149 -13.01 5.86 8.30
CA VAL A 149 -12.87 4.41 8.17
C VAL A 149 -11.44 4.00 8.52
N LYS A 150 -11.28 3.00 9.38
CA LYS A 150 -9.94 2.47 9.70
C LYS A 150 -9.30 1.88 8.44
N TYR A 151 -8.04 2.23 8.18
CA TYR A 151 -7.28 1.66 7.06
C TYR A 151 -7.21 0.13 7.10
N PHE A 152 -7.18 -0.44 8.28
CA PHE A 152 -7.19 -1.88 8.50
C PHE A 152 -8.50 -2.56 8.05
N ASP A 153 -9.59 -1.82 7.96
CA ASP A 153 -10.91 -2.34 7.59
C ASP A 153 -11.26 -2.20 6.09
N TYR A 154 -10.29 -1.72 5.29
CA TYR A 154 -10.41 -1.61 3.83
C TYR A 154 -10.67 -2.96 3.10
#